data_208817099a2426360ac4e180b5c3c522
#
_entry.id   208817099a2426360ac4e180b5c3c522
#
_cell.length_a   1.000
_cell.length_b   1.000
_cell.length_c   1.000
_cell.angle_alpha   90.00
_cell.angle_beta   90.00
_cell.angle_gamma   90.00
#
_symmetry.space_group_name_H-M   'P 1'
#
loop_
_entity.id
_entity.type
_entity.pdbx_description
1 polymer ?
#
loop_
_entity_poly.entity_id
_entity_poly.type
_entity_poly.pdbx_seq_one_letter_code
_entity_poly.pdbx_strand_id
1 'polypeptide(L)'
;MSQQGGRLAMLEAEGGFFDILSGRYSGGVPNLDAVLKSWSGEAIRLDRRNAESVILNNPTLTLILSAQPEVLSGLAQTSSFRGRGLLGRMFFLLPKSLVGQRRMETAPIPSQIRETYRATLLHLLNLPWAVNGNDEPTYYPLRLEASARSLWLDFASGIECQLAESGGLHTMRDWGGKLPGQILRLAGLVHVTLHRHPAEKMIDATIVAAVIRLSDFLIGHAKAAYSLLGADDSIECVKAILKWLGHERLESFTARACLQKIKGRWPKMEQVNPGLTILEDRGYILSELTETAKRGRPSRVYLVNPALHGSPSC
;
A
#
# COMPACT_ATOMS: atom_id res chain seq x y z
N MET A 1 17.70 10.25 -13.82
CA MET A 1 17.83 11.17 -12.66
C MET A 1 19.11 12.00 -12.70
N SER A 2 20.30 11.43 -12.88
CA SER A 2 21.57 12.22 -12.90
C SER A 2 21.57 13.36 -13.92
N GLN A 3 21.11 13.14 -15.13
CA GLN A 3 21.01 14.15 -16.18
C GLN A 3 19.91 15.22 -15.95
N GLN A 4 19.12 15.10 -14.89
CA GLN A 4 17.96 15.95 -14.57
C GLN A 4 18.03 16.51 -13.15
N GLY A 5 19.22 16.77 -12.65
CA GLY A 5 19.41 17.35 -11.32
C GLY A 5 18.84 16.51 -10.18
N GLY A 6 18.81 15.18 -10.33
CA GLY A 6 18.29 14.27 -9.31
C GLY A 6 16.76 14.10 -9.26
N ARG A 7 16.01 14.77 -10.15
CA ARG A 7 14.53 14.77 -10.13
C ARG A 7 13.96 14.02 -11.31
N LEU A 8 12.94 13.19 -11.07
CA LEU A 8 12.28 12.40 -12.10
C LEU A 8 10.81 12.17 -11.74
N ALA A 9 9.95 12.30 -12.74
CA ALA A 9 8.58 11.80 -12.69
C ALA A 9 8.45 10.61 -13.65
N MET A 10 7.79 9.55 -13.21
CA MET A 10 7.46 8.40 -14.01
C MET A 10 5.94 8.20 -13.99
N LEU A 11 5.36 8.19 -15.18
CA LEU A 11 3.94 7.95 -15.41
C LEU A 11 3.83 6.70 -16.26
N GLU A 12 3.16 5.67 -15.74
CA GLU A 12 3.04 4.39 -16.42
C GLU A 12 1.65 3.80 -16.26
N ALA A 13 1.13 3.21 -17.32
CA ALA A 13 -0.25 2.73 -17.41
C ALA A 13 -0.41 1.20 -17.28
N GLU A 14 0.65 0.41 -17.30
CA GLU A 14 0.58 -1.05 -17.46
C GLU A 14 1.23 -1.87 -16.33
N GLY A 15 1.80 -1.23 -15.32
CA GLY A 15 2.39 -1.92 -14.16
C GLY A 15 3.76 -2.59 -14.42
N GLY A 16 4.39 -2.42 -15.59
CA GLY A 16 5.71 -2.98 -15.92
C GLY A 16 6.84 -2.46 -15.02
N PHE A 17 6.65 -1.31 -14.39
CA PHE A 17 7.57 -0.79 -13.38
C PHE A 17 7.75 -1.76 -12.20
N PHE A 18 6.71 -2.44 -11.78
CA PHE A 18 6.79 -3.44 -10.72
C PHE A 18 7.62 -4.66 -11.13
N ASP A 19 7.57 -5.05 -12.41
CA ASP A 19 8.42 -6.12 -12.95
C ASP A 19 9.91 -5.73 -12.92
N ILE A 20 10.20 -4.48 -13.25
CA ILE A 20 11.56 -3.94 -13.15
C ILE A 20 12.05 -3.97 -11.71
N LEU A 21 11.23 -3.53 -10.77
CA LEU A 21 11.56 -3.52 -9.34
C LEU A 21 11.70 -4.92 -8.75
N SER A 22 10.96 -5.90 -9.27
CA SER A 22 11.06 -7.31 -8.83
C SER A 22 12.35 -8.00 -9.28
N GLY A 23 13.15 -7.33 -10.11
CA GLY A 23 14.46 -7.84 -10.51
C GLY A 23 14.47 -8.51 -11.88
N ARG A 24 13.52 -8.22 -12.77
CA ARG A 24 13.48 -8.76 -14.13
C ARG A 24 14.81 -8.65 -14.88
N TYR A 25 15.57 -7.57 -14.64
CA TYR A 25 16.87 -7.32 -15.27
C TYR A 25 18.07 -7.54 -14.34
N SER A 26 17.85 -7.98 -13.10
CA SER A 26 18.90 -8.20 -12.09
C SER A 26 18.90 -9.61 -11.51
N GLY A 27 18.55 -10.61 -12.33
CA GLY A 27 18.57 -12.01 -11.92
C GLY A 27 17.59 -12.37 -10.81
N GLY A 28 16.44 -11.66 -10.73
CA GLY A 28 15.44 -11.87 -9.69
C GLY A 28 15.73 -11.19 -8.36
N VAL A 29 16.77 -10.35 -8.27
CA VAL A 29 17.09 -9.59 -7.05
C VAL A 29 16.40 -8.23 -7.09
N PRO A 30 15.42 -7.96 -6.21
CA PRO A 30 14.72 -6.67 -6.16
C PRO A 30 15.66 -5.52 -5.78
N ASN A 31 15.70 -4.46 -6.59
CA ASN A 31 16.46 -3.24 -6.28
C ASN A 31 15.52 -2.06 -5.99
N LEU A 32 15.19 -1.89 -4.73
CA LEU A 32 14.30 -0.82 -4.25
C LEU A 32 15.04 0.39 -3.68
N ASP A 33 16.36 0.30 -3.52
CA ASP A 33 17.15 1.29 -2.77
C ASP A 33 17.01 2.70 -3.34
N ALA A 34 17.16 2.86 -4.65
CA ALA A 34 17.05 4.15 -5.31
C ALA A 34 15.64 4.76 -5.18
N VAL A 35 14.58 3.94 -5.26
CA VAL A 35 13.19 4.39 -5.12
C VAL A 35 12.91 4.83 -3.69
N LEU A 36 13.32 4.04 -2.71
CA LEU A 36 13.10 4.32 -1.30
C LEU A 36 13.87 5.56 -0.84
N LYS A 37 15.13 5.69 -1.23
CA LYS A 37 15.95 6.88 -0.95
C LYS A 37 15.41 8.13 -1.63
N SER A 38 14.98 8.04 -2.89
CA SER A 38 14.38 9.16 -3.59
C SER A 38 13.05 9.63 -2.97
N TRP A 39 12.32 8.72 -2.31
CA TRP A 39 11.12 9.10 -1.55
C TRP A 39 11.47 9.87 -0.27
N SER A 40 12.57 9.52 0.38
CA SER A 40 13.04 10.19 1.62
C SER A 40 13.90 11.43 1.33
N GLY A 41 14.38 11.62 0.09
CA GLY A 41 15.36 12.66 -0.25
C GLY A 41 16.77 12.34 0.24
N GLU A 42 17.05 11.07 0.58
CA GLU A 42 18.36 10.62 1.01
C GLU A 42 19.35 10.56 -0.16
N ALA A 43 20.59 10.97 0.07
CA ALA A 43 21.63 10.93 -0.98
C ALA A 43 21.83 9.52 -1.53
N ILE A 44 21.97 9.44 -2.85
CA ILE A 44 22.27 8.19 -3.57
C ILE A 44 23.66 8.30 -4.16
N ARG A 45 24.53 7.34 -3.82
CA ARG A 45 25.81 7.17 -4.46
C ARG A 45 25.84 5.84 -5.22
N LEU A 46 26.21 5.91 -6.49
CA LEU A 46 26.35 4.75 -7.37
C LEU A 46 27.78 4.74 -7.91
N ASP A 47 28.56 3.81 -7.39
CA ASP A 47 29.93 3.54 -7.88
C ASP A 47 29.85 2.42 -8.93
N ARG A 48 30.29 2.69 -10.14
CA ARG A 48 30.31 1.74 -11.26
C ARG A 48 31.76 1.41 -11.61
N ARG A 49 32.02 0.13 -11.90
CA ARG A 49 33.38 -0.37 -12.15
C ARG A 49 34.13 0.34 -13.29
N ASN A 50 33.41 0.81 -14.32
CA ASN A 50 33.97 1.39 -15.54
C ASN A 50 33.31 2.72 -15.94
N ALA A 51 32.75 3.48 -15.01
CA ALA A 51 32.14 4.79 -15.26
C ALA A 51 32.30 5.68 -14.03
N GLU A 52 32.19 6.99 -14.22
CA GLU A 52 32.23 7.95 -13.13
C GLU A 52 31.14 7.66 -12.09
N SER A 53 31.51 7.86 -10.82
CA SER A 53 30.57 7.73 -9.70
C SER A 53 29.43 8.75 -9.84
N VAL A 54 28.20 8.31 -9.73
CA VAL A 54 27.03 9.20 -9.74
C VAL A 54 26.62 9.49 -8.31
N ILE A 55 26.64 10.78 -7.93
CA ILE A 55 26.16 11.23 -6.63
C ILE A 55 24.91 12.08 -6.88
N LEU A 56 23.80 11.72 -6.24
CA LEU A 56 22.56 12.49 -6.28
C LEU A 56 22.29 13.02 -4.88
N ASN A 57 22.42 14.31 -4.70
CA ASN A 57 22.00 15.01 -3.48
C ASN A 57 20.51 15.34 -3.58
N ASN A 58 19.74 15.06 -2.52
CA ASN A 58 18.29 15.31 -2.46
C ASN A 58 17.50 14.76 -3.67
N PRO A 59 17.66 13.48 -4.07
CA PRO A 59 16.94 12.91 -5.20
C PRO A 59 15.44 12.90 -4.92
N THR A 60 14.64 13.16 -5.96
CA THR A 60 13.19 13.15 -5.88
C THR A 60 12.60 12.31 -7.01
N LEU A 61 11.76 11.34 -6.66
CA LEU A 61 11.05 10.51 -7.61
C LEU A 61 9.55 10.58 -7.35
N THR A 62 8.81 11.01 -8.36
CA THR A 62 7.34 10.94 -8.37
C THR A 62 6.91 9.77 -9.23
N LEU A 63 6.05 8.89 -8.69
CA LEU A 63 5.51 7.74 -9.39
C LEU A 63 3.99 7.87 -9.51
N ILE A 64 3.47 7.77 -10.74
CA ILE A 64 2.05 7.62 -11.03
C ILE A 64 1.91 6.35 -11.86
N LEU A 65 1.33 5.32 -11.24
CA LEU A 65 1.22 4.00 -11.84
C LEU A 65 -0.26 3.64 -11.94
N SER A 66 -0.73 3.33 -13.14
CA SER A 66 -2.07 2.80 -13.36
C SER A 66 -1.92 1.32 -13.71
N ALA A 67 -2.27 0.45 -12.78
CA ALA A 67 -2.12 -0.99 -12.95
C ALA A 67 -3.48 -1.68 -12.79
N GLN A 68 -3.62 -2.84 -13.44
CA GLN A 68 -4.79 -3.70 -13.24
C GLN A 68 -4.76 -4.31 -11.83
N PRO A 69 -5.92 -4.60 -11.21
CA PRO A 69 -5.98 -5.21 -9.88
C PRO A 69 -5.18 -6.52 -9.75
N GLU A 70 -5.08 -7.28 -10.83
CA GLU A 70 -4.32 -8.53 -10.90
C GLU A 70 -2.81 -8.32 -10.69
N VAL A 71 -2.27 -7.19 -11.14
CA VAL A 71 -0.87 -6.80 -10.91
C VAL A 71 -0.62 -6.62 -9.41
N LEU A 72 -1.56 -5.97 -8.69
CA LEU A 72 -1.46 -5.84 -7.24
C LEU A 72 -1.43 -7.19 -6.53
N SER A 73 -2.27 -8.14 -6.95
CA SER A 73 -2.27 -9.50 -6.40
C SER A 73 -0.94 -10.23 -6.60
N GLY A 74 -0.27 -9.98 -7.74
CA GLY A 74 1.07 -10.51 -8.02
C GLY A 74 2.15 -9.92 -7.11
N LEU A 75 2.04 -8.64 -6.75
CA LEU A 75 3.01 -7.97 -5.86
C LEU A 75 3.03 -8.55 -4.44
N ALA A 76 1.91 -9.08 -3.97
CA ALA A 76 1.80 -9.73 -2.66
C ALA A 76 2.74 -10.93 -2.52
N GLN A 77 2.99 -11.64 -3.62
CA GLN A 77 3.88 -12.81 -3.65
C GLN A 77 5.36 -12.42 -3.54
N THR A 78 5.68 -11.16 -3.78
CA THR A 78 7.04 -10.63 -3.66
C THR A 78 7.25 -10.03 -2.27
N SER A 79 7.68 -10.86 -1.31
CA SER A 79 7.85 -10.50 0.11
C SER A 79 8.71 -9.24 0.33
N SER A 80 9.64 -8.95 -0.59
CA SER A 80 10.51 -7.78 -0.52
C SER A 80 9.78 -6.44 -0.69
N PHE A 81 8.67 -6.37 -1.43
CA PHE A 81 7.96 -5.10 -1.62
C PHE A 81 7.26 -4.63 -0.34
N ARG A 82 6.65 -5.55 0.38
CA ARG A 82 6.04 -5.26 1.68
C ARG A 82 7.09 -5.10 2.77
N GLY A 83 8.01 -6.06 2.87
CA GLY A 83 9.04 -6.09 3.91
C GLY A 83 9.99 -4.88 3.87
N ARG A 84 10.28 -4.31 2.69
CA ARG A 84 11.09 -3.09 2.54
C ARG A 84 10.27 -1.79 2.54
N GLY A 85 8.95 -1.87 2.69
CA GLY A 85 8.07 -0.73 2.87
C GLY A 85 7.81 0.11 1.61
N LEU A 86 7.96 -0.46 0.41
CA LEU A 86 7.61 0.21 -0.85
C LEU A 86 6.11 0.52 -0.88
N LEU A 87 5.28 -0.49 -0.62
CA LEU A 87 3.82 -0.35 -0.65
C LEU A 87 3.31 0.66 0.38
N GLY A 88 3.95 0.74 1.54
CA GLY A 88 3.63 1.74 2.56
C GLY A 88 3.86 3.19 2.12
N ARG A 89 4.60 3.43 1.04
CA ARG A 89 4.88 4.76 0.50
C ARG A 89 3.94 5.18 -0.63
N MET A 90 3.02 4.31 -1.04
CA MET A 90 2.11 4.56 -2.15
C MET A 90 0.73 4.96 -1.65
N PHE A 91 0.10 5.92 -2.31
CA PHE A 91 -1.34 6.08 -2.24
C PHE A 91 -2.00 5.10 -3.21
N PHE A 92 -3.05 4.45 -2.75
CA PHE A 92 -3.85 3.55 -3.57
C PHE A 92 -5.17 4.20 -3.91
N LEU A 93 -5.55 4.13 -5.18
CA LEU A 93 -6.85 4.59 -5.66
C LEU A 93 -7.50 3.43 -6.42
N LEU A 94 -8.49 2.79 -5.83
CA LEU A 94 -9.27 1.70 -6.44
C LEU A 94 -10.70 2.17 -6.68
N PRO A 95 -10.98 2.87 -7.77
CA PRO A 95 -12.34 3.28 -8.10
C PRO A 95 -13.19 2.05 -8.46
N LYS A 96 -14.49 2.15 -8.18
CA LYS A 96 -15.44 1.12 -8.61
C LYS A 96 -15.47 1.07 -10.14
N SER A 97 -15.42 -0.15 -10.70
CA SER A 97 -15.54 -0.33 -12.14
C SER A 97 -16.92 0.11 -12.65
N LEU A 98 -16.91 0.89 -13.70
CA LEU A 98 -18.12 1.32 -14.41
C LEU A 98 -18.36 0.51 -15.69
N VAL A 99 -17.68 -0.62 -15.86
CA VAL A 99 -17.93 -1.51 -17.00
C VAL A 99 -19.40 -1.95 -17.01
N GLY A 100 -20.06 -1.84 -18.17
CA GLY A 100 -21.50 -2.07 -18.31
C GLY A 100 -22.40 -0.88 -17.94
N GLN A 101 -21.85 0.19 -17.33
CA GLN A 101 -22.57 1.40 -16.93
C GLN A 101 -21.92 2.68 -17.49
N ARG A 102 -20.98 2.53 -18.43
CA ARG A 102 -20.27 3.67 -19.00
C ARG A 102 -21.21 4.49 -19.90
N ARG A 103 -21.14 5.81 -19.74
CA ARG A 103 -21.79 6.73 -20.69
C ARG A 103 -20.88 6.86 -21.90
N MET A 104 -21.44 6.68 -23.12
CA MET A 104 -20.68 6.83 -24.35
C MET A 104 -20.49 8.30 -24.72
N GLU A 105 -21.38 9.16 -24.30
CA GLU A 105 -21.31 10.59 -24.50
C GLU A 105 -21.11 11.30 -23.16
N THR A 106 -20.11 12.18 -23.11
CA THR A 106 -19.84 13.03 -21.96
C THR A 106 -19.80 14.48 -22.39
N ALA A 107 -20.32 15.38 -21.54
CA ALA A 107 -20.21 16.80 -21.79
C ALA A 107 -18.71 17.24 -21.82
N PRO A 108 -18.34 18.14 -22.72
CA PRO A 108 -16.97 18.67 -22.76
C PRO A 108 -16.65 19.42 -21.47
N ILE A 109 -15.39 19.37 -21.05
CA ILE A 109 -14.92 20.16 -19.91
C ILE A 109 -15.05 21.65 -20.23
N PRO A 110 -15.73 22.46 -19.39
CA PRO A 110 -15.84 23.91 -19.60
C PRO A 110 -14.47 24.57 -19.79
N SER A 111 -14.37 25.51 -20.74
CA SER A 111 -13.14 26.20 -21.09
C SER A 111 -12.45 26.83 -19.87
N GLN A 112 -13.23 27.47 -19.00
CA GLN A 112 -12.73 28.10 -17.78
C GLN A 112 -12.03 27.12 -16.85
N ILE A 113 -12.55 25.91 -16.66
CA ILE A 113 -11.90 24.87 -15.84
C ILE A 113 -10.58 24.46 -16.47
N ARG A 114 -10.56 24.25 -17.79
CA ARG A 114 -9.37 23.88 -18.55
C ARG A 114 -8.29 24.96 -18.45
N GLU A 115 -8.67 26.22 -18.59
CA GLU A 115 -7.75 27.36 -18.49
C GLU A 115 -7.19 27.52 -17.09
N THR A 116 -8.03 27.41 -16.05
CA THR A 116 -7.58 27.43 -14.65
C THR A 116 -6.58 26.31 -14.38
N TYR A 117 -6.88 25.08 -14.81
CA TYR A 117 -5.99 23.95 -14.67
C TYR A 117 -4.64 24.18 -15.38
N ARG A 118 -4.68 24.66 -16.64
CA ARG A 118 -3.47 25.00 -17.40
C ARG A 118 -2.65 26.09 -16.71
N ALA A 119 -3.28 27.14 -16.24
CA ALA A 119 -2.60 28.24 -15.55
C ALA A 119 -1.94 27.75 -14.25
N THR A 120 -2.61 26.88 -13.49
CA THR A 120 -2.05 26.27 -12.28
C THR A 120 -0.83 25.41 -12.60
N LEU A 121 -0.89 24.56 -13.63
CA LEU A 121 0.26 23.76 -14.04
C LEU A 121 1.43 24.62 -14.49
N LEU A 122 1.19 25.66 -15.30
CA LEU A 122 2.24 26.59 -15.74
C LEU A 122 2.84 27.33 -14.55
N HIS A 123 2.04 27.73 -13.57
CA HIS A 123 2.55 28.31 -12.34
C HIS A 123 3.50 27.36 -11.62
N LEU A 124 3.11 26.11 -11.38
CA LEU A 124 3.94 25.12 -10.70
C LEU A 124 5.25 24.81 -11.44
N LEU A 125 5.18 24.72 -12.78
CA LEU A 125 6.37 24.47 -13.62
C LEU A 125 7.35 25.67 -13.65
N ASN A 126 6.86 26.88 -13.42
CA ASN A 126 7.68 28.10 -13.39
C ASN A 126 8.09 28.52 -11.97
N LEU A 127 7.81 27.72 -10.93
CA LEU A 127 8.32 28.01 -9.60
C LEU A 127 9.85 28.04 -9.61
N PRO A 128 10.48 29.06 -9.03
CA PRO A 128 11.93 29.16 -9.01
C PRO A 128 12.53 28.00 -8.22
N TRP A 129 13.66 27.51 -8.68
CA TRP A 129 14.40 26.47 -8.01
C TRP A 129 15.14 27.06 -6.80
N ALA A 130 15.15 26.33 -5.69
CA ALA A 130 16.03 26.65 -4.59
C ALA A 130 17.46 26.29 -4.97
N VAL A 131 18.41 27.20 -4.74
CA VAL A 131 19.85 26.96 -4.87
C VAL A 131 20.53 27.28 -3.54
N ASN A 132 21.59 26.55 -3.23
CA ASN A 132 22.44 26.86 -2.08
C ASN A 132 23.47 27.96 -2.44
N GLY A 133 24.33 28.32 -1.50
CA GLY A 133 25.36 29.34 -1.71
C GLY A 133 26.41 28.99 -2.77
N ASN A 134 26.42 27.77 -3.31
CA ASN A 134 27.31 27.30 -4.39
C ASN A 134 26.57 27.11 -5.72
N ASP A 135 25.37 27.70 -5.86
CA ASP A 135 24.49 27.55 -7.03
C ASP A 135 24.02 26.08 -7.28
N GLU A 136 24.13 25.21 -6.29
CA GLU A 136 23.65 23.84 -6.41
C GLU A 136 22.16 23.73 -6.08
N PRO A 137 21.40 22.90 -6.81
CA PRO A 137 19.98 22.67 -6.53
C PRO A 137 19.74 22.17 -5.11
N THR A 138 18.85 22.83 -4.38
CA THR A 138 18.43 22.47 -3.04
C THR A 138 16.91 22.51 -2.91
N TYR A 139 16.37 22.70 -1.73
CA TYR A 139 14.93 22.81 -1.46
C TYR A 139 14.59 24.02 -0.60
N TYR A 140 13.36 24.52 -0.75
CA TYR A 140 12.77 25.47 0.18
C TYR A 140 12.08 24.71 1.32
N PRO A 141 12.44 24.96 2.59
CA PRO A 141 11.76 24.36 3.71
C PRO A 141 10.38 24.99 3.87
N LEU A 142 9.32 24.22 3.69
CA LEU A 142 7.97 24.65 4.04
C LEU A 142 7.73 24.35 5.52
N ARG A 143 7.20 25.34 6.26
CA ARG A 143 6.95 25.25 7.69
C ARG A 143 5.45 25.31 7.99
N LEU A 144 5.01 24.64 9.04
CA LEU A 144 3.63 24.71 9.53
C LEU A 144 3.48 25.89 10.49
N GLU A 145 2.35 26.58 10.43
CA GLU A 145 1.91 27.43 11.54
C GLU A 145 1.69 26.61 12.81
N ALA A 146 1.70 27.25 13.98
CA ALA A 146 1.54 26.56 15.25
C ALA A 146 0.20 25.79 15.34
N SER A 147 -0.90 26.39 14.88
CA SER A 147 -2.23 25.79 14.81
C SER A 147 -2.27 24.59 13.84
N ALA A 148 -1.65 24.72 12.66
CA ALA A 148 -1.52 23.65 11.69
C ALA A 148 -0.72 22.47 12.26
N ARG A 149 0.37 22.76 12.98
CA ARG A 149 1.19 21.75 13.62
C ARG A 149 0.43 21.00 14.72
N SER A 150 -0.33 21.69 15.57
CA SER A 150 -1.15 21.05 16.60
C SER A 150 -2.16 20.08 15.96
N LEU A 151 -2.90 20.54 14.96
CA LEU A 151 -3.89 19.74 14.26
C LEU A 151 -3.27 18.48 13.63
N TRP A 152 -2.09 18.62 13.02
CA TRP A 152 -1.38 17.46 12.47
C TRP A 152 -0.90 16.49 13.55
N LEU A 153 -0.43 16.97 14.71
CA LEU A 153 -0.02 16.12 15.83
C LEU A 153 -1.19 15.30 16.38
N ASP A 154 -2.37 15.92 16.53
CA ASP A 154 -3.59 15.25 16.98
C ASP A 154 -3.98 14.14 15.99
N PHE A 155 -3.94 14.44 14.69
CA PHE A 155 -4.17 13.46 13.65
C PHE A 155 -3.16 12.30 13.70
N ALA A 156 -1.86 12.60 13.80
CA ALA A 156 -0.80 11.60 13.87
C ALA A 156 -0.95 10.68 15.08
N SER A 157 -1.30 11.24 16.24
CA SER A 157 -1.59 10.49 17.47
C SER A 157 -2.80 9.57 17.29
N GLY A 158 -3.85 10.03 16.61
CA GLY A 158 -5.02 9.22 16.28
C GLY A 158 -4.69 8.05 15.36
N ILE A 159 -3.83 8.27 14.38
CA ILE A 159 -3.33 7.18 13.50
C ILE A 159 -2.50 6.18 14.31
N GLU A 160 -1.61 6.63 15.19
CA GLU A 160 -0.80 5.74 16.03
C GLU A 160 -1.68 4.79 16.87
N CYS A 161 -2.76 5.29 17.46
CA CYS A 161 -3.73 4.44 18.16
C CYS A 161 -4.36 3.37 17.25
N GLN A 162 -4.60 3.69 15.97
CA GLN A 162 -5.14 2.73 14.99
C GLN A 162 -4.13 1.66 14.57
N LEU A 163 -2.83 1.85 14.80
CA LEU A 163 -1.78 0.86 14.50
C LEU A 163 -1.64 -0.21 15.60
N ALA A 164 -2.23 -0.01 16.77
CA ALA A 164 -2.25 -0.99 17.86
C ALA A 164 -2.91 -2.31 17.43
N GLU A 165 -2.74 -3.39 18.21
CA GLU A 165 -3.28 -4.72 17.88
C GLU A 165 -4.80 -4.74 17.68
N SER A 166 -5.52 -3.95 18.45
CA SER A 166 -6.97 -3.78 18.33
C SER A 166 -7.39 -2.71 17.33
N GLY A 167 -6.45 -2.01 16.72
CA GLY A 167 -6.72 -0.86 15.87
C GLY A 167 -7.08 -1.21 14.43
N GLY A 168 -7.81 -0.31 13.77
CA GLY A 168 -8.33 -0.50 12.41
C GLY A 168 -7.27 -0.53 11.29
N LEU A 169 -6.01 -0.20 11.60
CA LEU A 169 -4.86 -0.22 10.69
C LEU A 169 -3.79 -1.24 11.08
N HIS A 170 -4.09 -2.11 12.05
CA HIS A 170 -3.15 -3.13 12.53
C HIS A 170 -2.53 -3.98 11.41
N THR A 171 -3.34 -4.45 10.45
CA THR A 171 -2.89 -5.33 9.35
C THR A 171 -2.08 -4.61 8.27
N MET A 172 -2.04 -3.27 8.31
CA MET A 172 -1.35 -2.43 7.34
C MET A 172 -0.49 -1.35 8.02
N ARG A 173 0.22 -1.74 9.08
CA ARG A 173 1.09 -0.85 9.88
C ARG A 173 2.20 -0.18 9.05
N ASP A 174 2.70 -0.88 8.06
CA ASP A 174 3.72 -0.38 7.11
C ASP A 174 3.22 0.83 6.32
N TRP A 175 1.95 0.85 5.96
CA TRP A 175 1.28 1.97 5.28
C TRP A 175 0.80 3.03 6.27
N GLY A 176 0.08 2.59 7.30
CA GLY A 176 -0.50 3.50 8.30
C GLY A 176 0.54 4.35 9.01
N GLY A 177 1.70 3.76 9.37
CA GLY A 177 2.79 4.49 10.00
C GLY A 177 3.45 5.55 9.11
N LYS A 178 3.20 5.54 7.80
CA LYS A 178 3.68 6.57 6.86
C LYS A 178 2.61 7.61 6.53
N LEU A 179 1.36 7.33 6.82
CA LEU A 179 0.23 8.20 6.47
C LEU A 179 0.38 9.63 7.01
N PRO A 180 0.76 9.87 8.28
CA PRO A 180 0.93 11.24 8.78
C PRO A 180 1.95 12.04 7.97
N GLY A 181 3.07 11.44 7.61
CA GLY A 181 4.09 12.08 6.76
C GLY A 181 3.60 12.30 5.33
N GLN A 182 2.78 11.41 4.79
CA GLN A 182 2.19 11.58 3.45
C GLN A 182 1.14 12.70 3.44
N ILE A 183 0.37 12.87 4.51
CA ILE A 183 -0.56 14.01 4.68
C ILE A 183 0.19 15.34 4.68
N LEU A 184 1.35 15.43 5.33
CA LEU A 184 2.20 16.63 5.25
C LEU A 184 2.68 16.92 3.83
N ARG A 185 3.04 15.90 3.06
CA ARG A 185 3.43 16.08 1.65
C ARG A 185 2.28 16.59 0.81
N LEU A 186 1.06 16.07 1.00
CA LEU A 186 -0.14 16.59 0.34
C LEU A 186 -0.43 18.04 0.76
N ALA A 187 -0.29 18.38 2.04
CA ALA A 187 -0.46 19.75 2.52
C ALA A 187 0.56 20.70 1.84
N GLY A 188 1.82 20.27 1.70
CA GLY A 188 2.83 21.00 0.94
C GLY A 188 2.44 21.21 -0.53
N LEU A 189 1.94 20.17 -1.20
CA LEU A 189 1.47 20.26 -2.59
C LEU A 189 0.28 21.22 -2.74
N VAL A 190 -0.69 21.16 -1.85
CA VAL A 190 -1.83 22.10 -1.84
C VAL A 190 -1.33 23.53 -1.60
N HIS A 191 -0.43 23.72 -0.65
CA HIS A 191 0.15 25.03 -0.33
C HIS A 191 0.85 25.67 -1.53
N VAL A 192 1.73 24.92 -2.23
CA VAL A 192 2.43 25.45 -3.42
C VAL A 192 1.50 25.69 -4.59
N THR A 193 0.38 24.97 -4.66
CA THR A 193 -0.65 25.16 -5.70
C THR A 193 -1.46 26.45 -5.46
N LEU A 194 -1.70 26.80 -4.22
CA LEU A 194 -2.53 27.95 -3.83
C LEU A 194 -1.74 29.27 -3.77
N HIS A 195 -0.43 29.24 -3.58
CA HIS A 195 0.37 30.42 -3.33
C HIS A 195 1.39 30.69 -4.44
N ARG A 196 1.47 31.94 -4.90
CA ARG A 196 2.49 32.36 -5.90
C ARG A 196 3.92 32.33 -5.34
N HIS A 197 4.09 32.64 -4.06
CA HIS A 197 5.37 32.64 -3.34
C HIS A 197 5.28 31.71 -2.13
N PRO A 198 5.23 30.37 -2.35
CA PRO A 198 4.95 29.42 -1.29
C PRO A 198 6.05 29.34 -0.24
N ALA A 199 7.30 29.66 -0.59
CA ALA A 199 8.43 29.64 0.34
C ALA A 199 8.37 30.78 1.38
N GLU A 200 7.65 31.86 1.10
CA GLU A 200 7.51 33.03 1.97
C GLU A 200 6.37 32.88 2.97
N LYS A 201 5.55 31.86 2.85
CA LYS A 201 4.38 31.61 3.68
C LYS A 201 4.49 30.30 4.43
N MET A 202 3.92 30.26 5.63
CA MET A 202 3.73 29.02 6.36
C MET A 202 2.45 28.31 5.90
N ILE A 203 2.42 26.99 6.04
CA ILE A 203 1.23 26.18 5.77
C ILE A 203 0.25 26.40 6.93
N ASP A 204 -0.93 26.88 6.63
CA ASP A 204 -1.97 27.19 7.62
C ASP A 204 -2.81 25.97 8.02
N ALA A 205 -3.60 26.11 9.09
CA ALA A 205 -4.46 25.06 9.61
C ALA A 205 -5.58 24.67 8.64
N THR A 206 -6.04 25.57 7.77
CA THR A 206 -7.10 25.32 6.80
C THR A 206 -6.66 24.29 5.77
N ILE A 207 -5.42 24.45 5.26
CA ILE A 207 -4.82 23.50 4.32
C ILE A 207 -4.65 22.13 4.99
N VAL A 208 -4.07 22.09 6.20
CA VAL A 208 -3.86 20.83 6.93
C VAL A 208 -5.19 20.14 7.22
N ALA A 209 -6.22 20.85 7.67
CA ALA A 209 -7.55 20.30 7.92
C ALA A 209 -8.18 19.73 6.63
N ALA A 210 -8.03 20.44 5.51
CA ALA A 210 -8.56 19.98 4.22
C ALA A 210 -7.91 18.66 3.79
N VAL A 211 -6.60 18.51 3.97
CA VAL A 211 -5.88 17.30 3.59
C VAL A 211 -6.14 16.15 4.58
N ILE A 212 -6.27 16.44 5.88
CA ILE A 212 -6.66 15.42 6.88
C ILE A 212 -8.02 14.81 6.51
N ARG A 213 -8.99 15.60 6.03
CA ARG A 213 -10.29 15.06 5.58
C ARG A 213 -10.18 14.06 4.42
N LEU A 214 -9.11 14.12 3.62
CA LEU A 214 -8.85 13.11 2.58
C LEU A 214 -8.36 11.78 3.15
N SER A 215 -7.89 11.75 4.41
CA SER A 215 -7.31 10.53 4.99
C SER A 215 -8.29 9.37 5.06
N ASP A 216 -9.58 9.62 5.36
CA ASP A 216 -10.60 8.57 5.42
C ASP A 216 -10.79 7.91 4.04
N PHE A 217 -10.82 8.72 2.99
CA PHE A 217 -10.88 8.25 1.61
C PHE A 217 -9.63 7.43 1.28
N LEU A 218 -8.44 7.93 1.59
CA LEU A 218 -7.17 7.23 1.34
C LEU A 218 -7.07 5.93 2.12
N ILE A 219 -7.50 5.91 3.38
CA ILE A 219 -7.55 4.70 4.23
C ILE A 219 -8.50 3.66 3.62
N GLY A 220 -9.68 4.08 3.15
CA GLY A 220 -10.64 3.19 2.51
C GLY A 220 -10.06 2.49 1.28
N HIS A 221 -9.41 3.26 0.40
CA HIS A 221 -8.75 2.73 -0.79
C HIS A 221 -7.53 1.86 -0.46
N ALA A 222 -6.73 2.25 0.54
CA ALA A 222 -5.61 1.44 0.99
C ALA A 222 -6.08 0.10 1.58
N LYS A 223 -7.14 0.08 2.39
CA LYS A 223 -7.74 -1.18 2.89
C LYS A 223 -8.17 -2.10 1.75
N ALA A 224 -8.84 -1.55 0.73
CA ALA A 224 -9.24 -2.31 -0.45
C ALA A 224 -8.02 -2.85 -1.22
N ALA A 225 -6.97 -2.04 -1.42
CA ALA A 225 -5.73 -2.46 -2.07
C ALA A 225 -5.02 -3.55 -1.28
N TYR A 226 -4.87 -3.38 0.03
CA TYR A 226 -4.25 -4.38 0.91
C TYR A 226 -5.04 -5.69 0.97
N SER A 227 -6.36 -5.64 0.83
CA SER A 227 -7.19 -6.84 0.66
C SER A 227 -6.86 -7.59 -0.64
N LEU A 228 -6.66 -6.86 -1.76
CA LEU A 228 -6.21 -7.45 -3.03
C LEU A 228 -4.77 -7.96 -2.99
N LEU A 229 -3.90 -7.24 -2.29
CA LEU A 229 -2.50 -7.62 -2.07
C LEU A 229 -2.38 -8.89 -1.19
N GLY A 230 -3.50 -9.52 -0.80
CA GLY A 230 -3.46 -10.68 0.08
C GLY A 230 -2.76 -10.34 1.40
N ALA A 231 -2.99 -9.13 1.92
CA ALA A 231 -2.47 -8.69 3.21
C ALA A 231 -2.85 -9.65 4.33
N ASP A 232 -3.80 -10.52 4.03
CA ASP A 232 -4.20 -11.63 4.85
C ASP A 232 -4.32 -12.90 3.99
N ASP A 233 -3.18 -13.44 3.55
CA ASP A 233 -3.15 -14.77 2.90
C ASP A 233 -3.81 -15.81 3.82
N SER A 234 -3.80 -15.56 5.12
CA SER A 234 -4.52 -16.32 6.14
C SER A 234 -6.03 -16.19 5.99
N ILE A 235 -6.57 -15.01 5.68
CA ILE A 235 -8.02 -14.83 5.43
C ILE A 235 -8.44 -15.47 4.11
N GLU A 236 -7.63 -15.37 3.08
CA GLU A 236 -7.90 -16.10 1.83
C GLU A 236 -7.84 -17.61 2.03
N CYS A 237 -6.90 -18.10 2.84
CA CYS A 237 -6.83 -19.48 3.28
C CYS A 237 -8.10 -19.88 4.05
N VAL A 238 -8.55 -19.04 5.00
CA VAL A 238 -9.82 -19.22 5.73
C VAL A 238 -11.01 -19.34 4.77
N LYS A 239 -11.14 -18.42 3.81
CA LYS A 239 -12.22 -18.46 2.81
C LYS A 239 -12.18 -19.74 1.97
N ALA A 240 -11.00 -20.18 1.55
CA ALA A 240 -10.83 -21.41 0.79
C ALA A 240 -11.23 -22.64 1.63
N ILE A 241 -10.83 -22.70 2.91
CA ILE A 241 -11.21 -23.76 3.84
C ILE A 241 -12.72 -23.75 4.06
N LEU A 242 -13.33 -22.60 4.38
CA LEU A 242 -14.78 -22.49 4.58
C LEU A 242 -15.58 -22.93 3.35
N LYS A 243 -15.13 -22.52 2.15
CA LYS A 243 -15.75 -22.94 0.88
C LYS A 243 -15.68 -24.46 0.71
N TRP A 244 -14.54 -25.06 1.03
CA TRP A 244 -14.37 -26.52 0.98
C TRP A 244 -15.27 -27.21 1.99
N LEU A 245 -15.28 -26.79 3.27
CA LEU A 245 -16.11 -27.37 4.33
C LEU A 245 -17.61 -27.28 3.99
N GLY A 246 -18.06 -26.13 3.47
CA GLY A 246 -19.45 -25.92 3.05
C GLY A 246 -19.86 -26.77 1.85
N HIS A 247 -18.94 -26.99 0.89
CA HIS A 247 -19.20 -27.81 -0.30
C HIS A 247 -19.28 -29.31 0.03
N GLU A 248 -18.37 -29.81 0.85
CA GLU A 248 -18.29 -31.25 1.20
C GLU A 248 -19.09 -31.60 2.46
N ARG A 249 -19.65 -30.60 3.16
CA ARG A 249 -20.44 -30.74 4.39
C ARG A 249 -19.77 -31.66 5.45
N LEU A 250 -18.48 -31.44 5.66
CA LEU A 250 -17.68 -32.27 6.55
C LEU A 250 -17.99 -31.94 8.01
N GLU A 251 -18.20 -32.97 8.83
CA GLU A 251 -18.33 -32.84 10.28
C GLU A 251 -16.97 -32.76 10.99
N SER A 252 -15.93 -33.31 10.37
CA SER A 252 -14.55 -33.25 10.87
C SER A 252 -13.54 -33.43 9.75
N PHE A 253 -12.29 -32.95 9.96
CA PHE A 253 -11.20 -33.15 9.03
C PHE A 253 -9.85 -33.14 9.74
N THR A 254 -8.80 -33.64 9.08
CA THR A 254 -7.42 -33.55 9.56
C THR A 254 -6.69 -32.37 8.90
N ALA A 255 -5.68 -31.80 9.59
CA ALA A 255 -4.81 -30.76 9.00
C ALA A 255 -4.23 -31.19 7.65
N ARG A 256 -3.89 -32.49 7.51
CA ARG A 256 -3.36 -33.07 6.26
C ARG A 256 -4.40 -33.09 5.15
N ALA A 257 -5.65 -33.44 5.45
CA ALA A 257 -6.75 -33.41 4.47
C ALA A 257 -7.01 -31.98 3.97
N CYS A 258 -7.03 -31.01 4.88
CA CYS A 258 -7.14 -29.61 4.56
C CYS A 258 -6.00 -29.15 3.62
N LEU A 259 -4.75 -29.42 3.99
CA LEU A 259 -3.59 -29.09 3.15
C LEU A 259 -3.70 -29.69 1.74
N GLN A 260 -4.08 -30.96 1.64
CA GLN A 260 -4.22 -31.64 0.34
C GLN A 260 -5.25 -30.96 -0.55
N LYS A 261 -6.35 -30.48 0.02
CA LYS A 261 -7.44 -29.86 -0.73
C LYS A 261 -7.10 -28.49 -1.26
N ILE A 262 -6.37 -27.67 -0.49
CA ILE A 262 -6.01 -26.30 -0.86
C ILE A 262 -4.56 -26.18 -1.34
N LYS A 263 -3.86 -27.29 -1.56
CA LYS A 263 -2.44 -27.40 -1.91
C LYS A 263 -2.03 -26.56 -3.13
N GLY A 264 -2.95 -26.30 -4.07
CA GLY A 264 -2.65 -25.54 -5.28
C GLY A 264 -2.14 -24.13 -4.99
N ARG A 265 -2.68 -23.48 -3.95
CA ARG A 265 -2.27 -22.13 -3.53
C ARG A 265 -1.40 -22.14 -2.28
N TRP A 266 -1.64 -23.05 -1.35
CA TRP A 266 -0.88 -23.17 -0.09
C TRP A 266 -0.21 -24.54 0.01
N PRO A 267 0.98 -24.74 -0.60
CA PRO A 267 1.63 -26.04 -0.68
C PRO A 267 2.23 -26.52 0.66
N LYS A 268 2.41 -25.63 1.64
CA LYS A 268 3.04 -25.93 2.93
C LYS A 268 2.10 -25.72 4.10
N MET A 269 2.20 -26.59 5.11
CA MET A 269 1.36 -26.51 6.32
C MET A 269 1.55 -25.20 7.10
N GLU A 270 2.76 -24.64 7.08
CA GLU A 270 3.08 -23.34 7.70
C GLU A 270 2.21 -22.19 7.16
N GLN A 271 1.78 -22.27 5.91
CA GLN A 271 0.91 -21.29 5.26
C GLN A 271 -0.57 -21.51 5.60
N VAL A 272 -0.97 -22.74 5.94
CA VAL A 272 -2.34 -23.12 6.28
C VAL A 272 -2.64 -22.93 7.76
N ASN A 273 -1.67 -23.16 8.64
CA ASN A 273 -1.83 -23.05 10.09
C ASN A 273 -2.44 -21.72 10.56
N PRO A 274 -2.03 -20.53 10.07
CA PRO A 274 -2.66 -19.28 10.48
C PRO A 274 -4.15 -19.23 10.16
N GLY A 275 -4.56 -19.77 9.01
CA GLY A 275 -5.97 -19.87 8.64
C GLY A 275 -6.76 -20.79 9.54
N LEU A 276 -6.19 -21.93 9.94
CA LEU A 276 -6.82 -22.87 10.90
C LEU A 276 -6.96 -22.23 12.28
N THR A 277 -5.95 -21.51 12.75
CA THR A 277 -6.01 -20.77 14.02
C THR A 277 -7.13 -19.73 14.02
N ILE A 278 -7.25 -18.95 12.95
CA ILE A 278 -8.33 -17.94 12.81
C ILE A 278 -9.72 -18.62 12.84
N LEU A 279 -9.87 -19.78 12.19
CA LEU A 279 -11.14 -20.53 12.20
C LEU A 279 -11.47 -21.07 13.59
N GLU A 280 -10.47 -21.52 14.33
CA GLU A 280 -10.60 -22.00 15.69
C GLU A 280 -10.95 -20.88 16.66
N ASP A 281 -10.23 -19.75 16.62
CA ASP A 281 -10.47 -18.55 17.44
C ASP A 281 -11.89 -17.97 17.23
N ARG A 282 -12.43 -18.15 16.03
CA ARG A 282 -13.78 -17.69 15.67
C ARG A 282 -14.88 -18.73 15.88
N GLY A 283 -14.54 -19.91 16.41
CA GLY A 283 -15.48 -20.97 16.70
C GLY A 283 -16.08 -21.69 15.49
N TYR A 284 -15.45 -21.58 14.31
CA TYR A 284 -15.85 -22.34 13.11
C TYR A 284 -15.39 -23.79 13.17
N ILE A 285 -14.28 -24.05 13.83
CA ILE A 285 -13.71 -25.36 14.04
C ILE A 285 -13.19 -25.48 15.48
N LEU A 286 -13.05 -26.72 15.98
CA LEU A 286 -12.44 -27.02 17.27
C LEU A 286 -11.40 -28.12 17.10
N SER A 287 -10.15 -27.87 17.56
CA SER A 287 -9.10 -28.90 17.47
C SER A 287 -9.19 -29.92 18.59
N GLU A 288 -9.13 -31.20 18.24
CA GLU A 288 -8.98 -32.30 19.17
C GLU A 288 -7.68 -33.05 18.89
N LEU A 289 -6.97 -33.42 19.97
CA LEU A 289 -5.81 -34.28 19.88
C LEU A 289 -6.30 -35.74 19.93
N THR A 290 -6.20 -36.45 18.84
CA THR A 290 -6.49 -37.89 18.83
C THR A 290 -5.28 -38.64 19.35
N GLU A 291 -5.38 -39.31 20.49
CA GLU A 291 -4.43 -40.31 20.92
C GLU A 291 -4.55 -41.54 19.99
N THR A 292 -3.66 -41.61 19.04
CA THR A 292 -3.54 -42.81 18.19
C THR A 292 -2.77 -43.89 18.92
N ALA A 293 -3.43 -45.00 19.18
CA ALA A 293 -2.88 -46.21 19.81
C ALA A 293 -1.79 -46.93 18.96
N LYS A 294 -1.31 -46.34 17.89
CA LYS A 294 -0.22 -46.87 17.05
C LYS A 294 0.92 -45.86 16.92
N ARG A 295 2.15 -46.34 17.02
CA ARG A 295 3.42 -45.55 16.86
C ARG A 295 3.34 -44.55 15.68
N GLY A 296 3.04 -43.31 15.97
CA GLY A 296 3.02 -42.19 15.02
C GLY A 296 2.84 -40.87 15.75
N ARG A 297 3.28 -39.76 15.12
CA ARG A 297 3.08 -38.41 15.66
C ARG A 297 1.58 -38.12 15.77
N PRO A 298 1.06 -37.61 16.91
CA PRO A 298 -0.36 -37.28 17.06
C PRO A 298 -0.86 -36.40 15.92
N SER A 299 -1.96 -36.78 15.27
CA SER A 299 -2.56 -35.94 14.23
C SER A 299 -3.69 -35.11 14.86
N ARG A 300 -3.70 -33.80 14.55
CA ARG A 300 -4.80 -32.91 14.93
C ARG A 300 -5.99 -33.19 14.03
N VAL A 301 -7.14 -33.49 14.64
CA VAL A 301 -8.45 -33.53 14.00
C VAL A 301 -9.20 -32.29 14.40
N TYR A 302 -9.88 -31.68 13.45
CA TYR A 302 -10.70 -30.49 13.64
C TYR A 302 -12.18 -30.91 13.48
N LEU A 303 -13.00 -30.65 14.50
CA LEU A 303 -14.45 -30.73 14.43
C LEU A 303 -15.00 -29.45 13.80
N VAL A 304 -15.93 -29.56 12.89
CA VAL A 304 -16.58 -28.45 12.22
C VAL A 304 -17.83 -28.02 12.96
N ASN A 305 -18.02 -26.75 13.19
CA ASN A 305 -19.22 -26.22 13.81
C ASN A 305 -20.47 -26.55 12.95
N PRO A 306 -21.46 -27.26 13.45
CA PRO A 306 -22.66 -27.63 12.70
C PRO A 306 -23.41 -26.43 12.10
N ALA A 307 -23.32 -25.25 12.73
CA ALA A 307 -23.94 -24.02 12.24
C ALA A 307 -23.43 -23.61 10.85
N LEU A 308 -22.25 -24.07 10.44
CA LEU A 308 -21.67 -23.81 9.11
C LEU A 308 -22.46 -24.49 7.98
N HIS A 309 -23.19 -25.55 8.28
CA HIS A 309 -23.93 -26.33 7.29
C HIS A 309 -25.40 -25.87 7.14
N GLY A 310 -25.82 -24.82 7.87
CA GLY A 310 -27.20 -24.33 7.90
C GLY A 310 -28.14 -25.33 8.49
N SER A 311 -29.03 -24.94 9.39
CA SER A 311 -30.18 -25.77 9.76
C SER A 311 -30.95 -26.13 8.49
N PRO A 312 -31.41 -27.39 8.29
CA PRO A 312 -32.34 -27.66 7.22
C PRO A 312 -33.52 -26.71 7.39
N SER A 313 -33.80 -25.89 6.38
CA SER A 313 -35.02 -25.10 6.32
C SER A 313 -36.20 -26.06 6.51
N CYS A 314 -36.92 -25.88 7.63
CA CYS A 314 -38.26 -26.44 7.79
C CYS A 314 -39.20 -25.86 6.76
#